data_770c34220910e293dc37b34b2cdf24cd
#
_entry.id   770c34220910e293dc37b34b2cdf24cd
#
_cell.length_a   1.000
_cell.length_b   1.000
_cell.length_c   1.000
_cell.angle_alpha   90.00
_cell.angle_beta   90.00
_cell.angle_gamma   90.00
#
_symmetry.space_group_name_H-M   'P 1'
#
loop_
_entity.id
_entity.type
_entity.pdbx_description
1 polymer ?
#
loop_
_entity_poly.entity_id
_entity_poly.type
_entity_poly.pdbx_seq_one_letter_code
_entity_poly.pdbx_strand_id
1 'polypeptide(L)'
;MHDYFKIDLNGKAVAAVPEIKSAAKLLISNLQLKSNRYLNSASMWIDTNKWEEEQITERCFELQNVDPRKFHCHDQDVLNLTLDGDWTPLPNKFNFLHSDETSNSEEVLLYHFWGRSKPWKIVLSDYDKIWRHYLNISFWDNIQNDYPPKTPDNYFIYRDAGRYLRTHSEYLKALSCYFWYVILKIKKFLI
;
A
#
# COMPACT_ATOMS: atom_id res chain seq x y z
N MET A 1 8.10 -17.47 10.30
CA MET A 1 8.95 -16.49 11.04
C MET A 1 10.44 -16.67 10.80
N HIS A 2 10.94 -17.90 10.56
CA HIS A 2 12.37 -18.17 10.31
C HIS A 2 12.94 -17.47 9.06
N ASP A 3 12.16 -17.24 8.02
CA ASP A 3 12.63 -16.67 6.75
C ASP A 3 12.95 -15.17 6.83
N TYR A 4 12.37 -14.47 7.81
CA TYR A 4 12.66 -13.05 8.04
C TYR A 4 14.08 -12.78 8.52
N PHE A 5 14.70 -13.75 9.20
CA PHE A 5 16.05 -13.58 9.79
C PHE A 5 17.18 -14.05 8.86
N LYS A 6 16.84 -14.54 7.65
CA LYS A 6 17.83 -15.07 6.69
C LYS A 6 17.92 -14.25 5.41
N ILE A 7 17.43 -13.00 5.44
CA ILE A 7 17.49 -12.12 4.27
C ILE A 7 18.92 -11.64 4.10
N ASP A 8 19.51 -11.99 2.96
CA ASP A 8 20.80 -11.45 2.56
C ASP A 8 20.57 -10.09 1.87
N LEU A 9 21.17 -9.04 2.44
CA LEU A 9 21.12 -7.70 1.87
C LEU A 9 22.14 -7.51 0.73
N ASN A 10 22.89 -8.56 0.37
CA ASN A 10 23.90 -8.53 -0.70
C ASN A 10 24.86 -7.35 -0.58
N GLY A 11 25.26 -7.04 0.66
CA GLY A 11 26.16 -5.94 0.95
C GLY A 11 25.53 -4.55 0.78
N LYS A 12 24.21 -4.42 0.68
CA LYS A 12 23.50 -3.13 0.66
C LYS A 12 22.99 -2.75 2.04
N ALA A 13 22.81 -1.46 2.27
CA ALA A 13 22.23 -0.96 3.52
C ALA A 13 20.72 -1.30 3.65
N VAL A 14 20.03 -1.47 2.54
CA VAL A 14 18.57 -1.68 2.51
C VAL A 14 18.19 -2.84 1.58
N ALA A 15 17.24 -3.66 2.05
CA ALA A 15 16.49 -4.57 1.19
C ALA A 15 14.99 -4.28 1.33
N ALA A 16 14.26 -4.24 0.22
CA ALA A 16 12.83 -3.92 0.18
C ALA A 16 12.13 -4.58 -1.02
N VAL A 17 10.81 -4.67 -0.94
CA VAL A 17 10.02 -5.11 -2.09
C VAL A 17 9.86 -3.95 -3.08
N PRO A 18 10.05 -4.18 -4.40
CA PRO A 18 9.78 -3.18 -5.41
C PRO A 18 8.31 -2.73 -5.39
N GLU A 19 8.08 -1.45 -5.68
CA GLU A 19 6.71 -0.93 -5.87
C GLU A 19 6.07 -1.59 -7.11
N ILE A 20 4.74 -1.66 -7.14
CA ILE A 20 4.00 -2.20 -8.29
C ILE A 20 4.33 -1.40 -9.56
N LYS A 21 4.57 -2.12 -10.66
CA LYS A 21 5.11 -1.55 -11.90
C LYS A 21 4.34 -0.34 -12.42
N SER A 22 3.00 -0.37 -12.34
CA SER A 22 2.14 0.73 -12.81
C SER A 22 2.35 2.02 -12.02
N ALA A 23 2.51 1.93 -10.69
CA ALA A 23 2.79 3.08 -9.82
C ALA A 23 4.26 3.51 -9.93
N ALA A 24 5.19 2.56 -9.90
CA ALA A 24 6.62 2.81 -9.97
C ALA A 24 7.01 3.64 -11.22
N LYS A 25 6.43 3.33 -12.38
CA LYS A 25 6.74 4.04 -13.63
C LYS A 25 6.51 5.56 -13.53
N LEU A 26 5.41 5.97 -12.92
CA LEU A 26 5.10 7.38 -12.72
C LEU A 26 6.07 8.03 -11.71
N LEU A 27 6.29 7.35 -10.58
CA LEU A 27 7.15 7.85 -9.50
C LEU A 27 8.60 7.99 -9.93
N ILE A 28 9.14 7.00 -10.64
CA ILE A 28 10.48 7.04 -11.24
C ILE A 28 10.62 8.24 -12.17
N SER A 29 9.63 8.47 -13.05
CA SER A 29 9.63 9.59 -13.98
C SER A 29 9.58 10.93 -13.26
N ASN A 30 8.73 11.07 -12.24
CA ASN A 30 8.57 12.31 -11.48
C ASN A 30 9.85 12.69 -10.70
N LEU A 31 10.52 11.69 -10.14
CA LEU A 31 11.76 11.86 -9.37
C LEU A 31 13.01 11.86 -10.25
N GLN A 32 12.89 11.49 -11.52
CA GLN A 32 14.00 11.38 -12.46
C GLN A 32 15.09 10.40 -11.98
N LEU A 33 14.67 9.24 -11.41
CA LEU A 33 15.61 8.23 -10.92
C LEU A 33 16.40 7.60 -12.08
N LYS A 34 17.71 7.50 -11.91
CA LYS A 34 18.63 6.94 -12.93
C LYS A 34 18.55 5.42 -13.01
N SER A 35 18.29 4.79 -11.86
CA SER A 35 18.24 3.32 -11.72
C SER A 35 17.04 2.67 -12.40
N ASN A 36 15.99 3.42 -12.73
CA ASN A 36 14.68 2.89 -13.14
C ASN A 36 14.06 1.90 -12.11
N ARG A 37 14.42 2.02 -10.82
CA ARG A 37 13.97 1.18 -9.73
C ARG A 37 13.34 2.05 -8.65
N TYR A 38 12.27 1.53 -8.03
CA TYR A 38 11.57 2.22 -6.96
C TYR A 38 11.13 1.19 -5.91
N LEU A 39 11.62 1.34 -4.67
CA LEU A 39 11.28 0.50 -3.54
C LEU A 39 9.99 0.96 -2.86
N ASN A 40 9.25 0.02 -2.28
CA ASN A 40 8.17 0.32 -1.36
C ASN A 40 8.69 0.33 0.07
N SER A 41 8.55 1.45 0.78
CA SER A 41 9.11 1.67 2.12
C SER A 41 8.31 1.05 3.27
N ALA A 42 7.16 0.44 2.99
CA ALA A 42 6.30 -0.09 4.04
C ALA A 42 6.90 -1.29 4.80
N SER A 43 7.84 -1.98 4.16
CA SER A 43 8.57 -3.09 4.78
C SER A 43 9.99 -3.11 4.25
N MET A 44 10.95 -2.82 5.10
CA MET A 44 12.37 -2.76 4.77
C MET A 44 13.20 -3.56 5.77
N TRP A 45 14.29 -4.14 5.29
CA TRP A 45 15.36 -4.70 6.10
C TRP A 45 16.56 -3.78 6.00
N ILE A 46 17.10 -3.39 7.14
CA ILE A 46 18.14 -2.37 7.21
C ILE A 46 19.34 -2.96 7.95
N ASP A 47 20.51 -2.90 7.31
CA ASP A 47 21.81 -3.03 7.96
C ASP A 47 22.16 -1.68 8.59
N THR A 48 22.03 -1.58 9.90
CA THR A 48 22.23 -0.32 10.61
C THR A 48 23.68 0.18 10.55
N ASN A 49 24.65 -0.72 10.48
CA ASN A 49 26.06 -0.34 10.37
C ASN A 49 26.31 0.31 9.00
N LYS A 50 25.83 -0.34 7.93
CA LYS A 50 25.95 0.23 6.59
C LYS A 50 25.15 1.51 6.41
N TRP A 51 23.97 1.59 7.04
CA TRP A 51 23.17 2.81 7.03
C TRP A 51 23.93 4.00 7.61
N GLU A 52 24.66 3.79 8.71
CA GLU A 52 25.54 4.79 9.31
C GLU A 52 26.77 5.08 8.43
N GLU A 53 27.48 4.04 7.98
CA GLU A 53 28.66 4.17 7.11
C GLU A 53 28.37 4.99 5.84
N GLU A 54 27.22 4.76 5.22
CA GLU A 54 26.79 5.43 4.01
C GLU A 54 26.08 6.77 4.26
N GLN A 55 25.94 7.18 5.54
CA GLN A 55 25.32 8.43 5.97
C GLN A 55 23.92 8.64 5.34
N ILE A 56 23.10 7.57 5.30
CA ILE A 56 21.80 7.59 4.59
C ILE A 56 20.85 8.61 5.22
N THR A 57 20.83 8.72 6.55
CA THR A 57 20.02 9.73 7.24
C THR A 57 20.39 11.14 6.81
N GLU A 58 21.68 11.48 6.83
CA GLU A 58 22.20 12.79 6.46
C GLU A 58 21.87 13.13 5.01
N ARG A 59 22.09 12.18 4.11
CA ARG A 59 21.75 12.30 2.68
C ARG A 59 20.25 12.50 2.46
N CYS A 60 19.38 11.86 3.25
CA CYS A 60 17.94 12.11 3.21
C CYS A 60 17.63 13.56 3.63
N PHE A 61 18.27 14.07 4.69
CA PHE A 61 18.06 15.44 5.14
C PHE A 61 18.62 16.49 4.17
N GLU A 62 19.65 16.19 3.40
CA GLU A 62 20.13 17.08 2.33
C GLU A 62 19.07 17.40 1.28
N LEU A 63 18.08 16.51 1.11
CA LEU A 63 16.96 16.72 0.20
C LEU A 63 15.88 17.70 0.73
N GLN A 64 16.03 18.22 1.96
CA GLN A 64 15.07 19.18 2.55
C GLN A 64 14.85 20.44 1.71
N ASN A 65 15.82 20.81 0.87
CA ASN A 65 15.75 21.95 -0.03
C ASN A 65 15.05 21.65 -1.36
N VAL A 66 14.70 20.39 -1.61
CA VAL A 66 13.92 20.00 -2.78
C VAL A 66 12.46 20.40 -2.53
N ASP A 67 11.81 20.96 -3.56
CA ASP A 67 10.39 21.35 -3.47
C ASP A 67 9.53 20.17 -2.97
N PRO A 68 8.88 20.29 -1.79
CA PRO A 68 8.08 19.21 -1.22
C PRO A 68 6.94 18.71 -2.13
N ARG A 69 6.49 19.57 -3.07
CA ARG A 69 5.43 19.22 -4.03
C ARG A 69 5.87 18.15 -5.03
N LYS A 70 7.17 17.88 -5.14
CA LYS A 70 7.71 16.77 -5.95
C LYS A 70 7.54 15.41 -5.28
N PHE A 71 7.36 15.39 -3.96
CA PHE A 71 7.23 14.16 -3.17
C PHE A 71 5.76 13.75 -3.07
N HIS A 72 5.35 12.79 -3.88
CA HIS A 72 3.99 12.23 -3.86
C HIS A 72 3.80 11.20 -2.76
N CYS A 73 4.87 10.45 -2.46
CA CYS A 73 4.91 9.40 -1.47
C CYS A 73 5.85 9.76 -0.29
N HIS A 74 6.03 11.04 -0.03
CA HIS A 74 6.74 11.62 1.13
C HIS A 74 8.10 10.95 1.41
N ASP A 75 8.22 10.24 2.54
CA ASP A 75 9.43 9.52 2.98
C ASP A 75 9.90 8.47 1.99
N GLN A 76 8.98 7.77 1.33
CA GLN A 76 9.32 6.78 0.33
C GLN A 76 10.04 7.40 -0.87
N ASP A 77 9.61 8.57 -1.31
CA ASP A 77 10.26 9.31 -2.41
C ASP A 77 11.66 9.78 -2.01
N VAL A 78 11.82 10.27 -0.77
CA VAL A 78 13.12 10.69 -0.24
C VAL A 78 14.09 9.51 -0.22
N LEU A 79 13.68 8.36 0.30
CA LEU A 79 14.50 7.15 0.31
C LEU A 79 14.89 6.70 -1.10
N ASN A 80 13.95 6.71 -2.04
CA ASN A 80 14.22 6.33 -3.42
C ASN A 80 15.19 7.29 -4.13
N LEU A 81 15.13 8.59 -3.85
CA LEU A 81 16.10 9.57 -4.33
C LEU A 81 17.48 9.36 -3.72
N THR A 82 17.54 9.11 -2.41
CA THR A 82 18.78 8.92 -1.68
C THR A 82 19.53 7.67 -2.11
N LEU A 83 18.80 6.57 -2.30
CA LEU A 83 19.35 5.26 -2.65
C LEU A 83 19.52 5.08 -4.17
N ASP A 84 18.68 5.69 -4.98
CA ASP A 84 18.62 5.59 -6.45
C ASP A 84 18.95 4.18 -7.01
N GLY A 85 18.26 3.18 -6.47
CA GLY A 85 18.41 1.79 -6.86
C GLY A 85 19.50 1.02 -6.12
N ASP A 86 20.23 1.65 -5.21
CA ASP A 86 21.24 0.99 -4.38
C ASP A 86 20.62 0.27 -3.19
N TRP A 87 19.79 -0.72 -3.46
CA TRP A 87 19.09 -1.56 -2.51
C TRP A 87 18.84 -2.96 -3.08
N THR A 88 18.66 -3.96 -2.22
CA THR A 88 18.41 -5.35 -2.61
C THR A 88 16.90 -5.59 -2.78
N PRO A 89 16.43 -6.05 -3.96
CA PRO A 89 15.02 -6.37 -4.17
C PRO A 89 14.64 -7.66 -3.47
N LEU A 90 13.52 -7.61 -2.76
CA LEU A 90 12.92 -8.76 -2.09
C LEU A 90 11.70 -9.28 -2.86
N PRO A 91 11.39 -10.58 -2.72
CA PRO A 91 10.16 -11.16 -3.25
C PRO A 91 8.90 -10.53 -2.65
N ASN A 92 7.80 -10.47 -3.42
CA ASN A 92 6.52 -9.87 -3.02
C ASN A 92 5.95 -10.46 -1.72
N LYS A 93 6.28 -11.69 -1.36
CA LYS A 93 5.81 -12.31 -0.12
C LYS A 93 6.15 -11.51 1.15
N PHE A 94 7.19 -10.67 1.11
CA PHE A 94 7.65 -9.85 2.23
C PHE A 94 6.97 -8.48 2.34
N ASN A 95 6.18 -8.10 1.35
CA ASN A 95 5.34 -6.90 1.35
C ASN A 95 4.32 -7.03 0.23
N PHE A 96 3.32 -7.89 0.45
CA PHE A 96 2.35 -8.21 -0.57
C PHE A 96 1.37 -7.05 -0.75
N LEU A 97 1.52 -6.39 -1.89
CA LEU A 97 0.61 -5.36 -2.38
C LEU A 97 -0.40 -6.04 -3.30
N HIS A 98 -1.68 -6.03 -2.91
CA HIS A 98 -2.72 -6.58 -3.78
C HIS A 98 -2.75 -5.81 -5.10
N SER A 99 -2.34 -6.48 -6.17
CA SER A 99 -2.46 -6.01 -7.55
C SER A 99 -2.94 -7.16 -8.41
N ASP A 100 -3.66 -6.86 -9.47
CA ASP A 100 -4.27 -7.84 -10.38
C ASP A 100 -3.25 -8.77 -11.08
N GLU A 101 -1.96 -8.47 -10.95
CA GLU A 101 -0.88 -9.17 -11.66
C GLU A 101 -0.26 -10.36 -10.91
N THR A 102 -0.62 -10.58 -9.63
CA THR A 102 0.09 -11.58 -8.81
C THR A 102 -0.83 -12.61 -8.19
N SER A 103 -1.26 -13.57 -8.99
CA SER A 103 -1.91 -14.80 -8.53
C SER A 103 -0.92 -15.97 -8.38
N ASN A 104 0.32 -15.72 -7.98
CA ASN A 104 1.25 -16.81 -7.72
C ASN A 104 1.16 -17.23 -6.25
N SER A 105 0.99 -18.54 -6.07
CA SER A 105 0.82 -19.30 -4.83
C SER A 105 2.01 -19.27 -3.87
N GLU A 106 2.81 -18.23 -3.84
CA GLU A 106 3.84 -18.07 -2.82
C GLU A 106 3.16 -17.74 -1.48
N GLU A 107 3.62 -18.38 -0.43
CA GLU A 107 3.17 -18.10 0.93
C GLU A 107 3.45 -16.63 1.28
N VAL A 108 2.39 -15.83 1.42
CA VAL A 108 2.51 -14.43 1.79
C VAL A 108 2.84 -14.33 3.27
N LEU A 109 3.95 -13.67 3.59
CA LEU A 109 4.43 -13.47 4.95
C LEU A 109 3.95 -12.15 5.55
N LEU A 110 3.83 -11.11 4.72
CA LEU A 110 3.36 -9.80 5.15
C LEU A 110 2.35 -9.23 4.14
N TYR A 111 1.13 -8.99 4.62
CA TYR A 111 0.07 -8.32 3.84
C TYR A 111 0.10 -6.82 4.09
N HIS A 112 0.23 -6.03 3.03
CA HIS A 112 0.20 -4.58 3.11
C HIS A 112 -1.09 -4.01 2.52
N PHE A 113 -1.96 -3.51 3.39
CA PHE A 113 -3.21 -2.87 3.00
C PHE A 113 -2.98 -1.39 2.68
N TRP A 114 -2.66 -1.12 1.44
CA TRP A 114 -2.37 0.22 0.92
C TRP A 114 -3.59 0.91 0.31
N GLY A 115 -3.44 2.20 -0.05
CA GLY A 115 -4.49 2.97 -0.71
C GLY A 115 -5.51 3.61 0.24
N ARG A 116 -6.53 4.25 -0.34
CA ARG A 116 -7.53 5.04 0.38
C ARG A 116 -8.58 4.21 1.10
N SER A 117 -8.95 3.09 0.51
CA SER A 117 -9.91 2.16 1.10
C SER A 117 -9.17 1.17 1.98
N LYS A 118 -9.51 1.16 3.25
CA LYS A 118 -8.85 0.33 4.24
C LYS A 118 -9.80 -0.76 4.74
N PRO A 119 -9.35 -2.01 4.98
CA PRO A 119 -10.21 -3.12 5.37
C PRO A 119 -10.93 -2.91 6.71
N TRP A 120 -10.43 -2.03 7.57
CA TRP A 120 -11.13 -1.63 8.79
C TRP A 120 -12.27 -0.65 8.56
N LYS A 121 -12.35 0.00 7.38
CA LYS A 121 -13.46 0.87 6.98
C LYS A 121 -14.47 0.12 6.13
N ILE A 122 -14.00 -0.67 5.16
CA ILE A 122 -14.84 -1.32 4.18
C ILE A 122 -14.11 -2.52 3.55
N VAL A 123 -14.86 -3.56 3.22
CA VAL A 123 -14.36 -4.72 2.47
C VAL A 123 -14.69 -4.52 1.00
N LEU A 124 -13.70 -4.46 0.14
CA LEU A 124 -13.81 -4.28 -1.32
C LEU A 124 -13.25 -5.46 -2.11
N SER A 125 -12.58 -6.39 -1.43
CA SER A 125 -11.96 -7.57 -2.03
C SER A 125 -11.90 -8.73 -1.04
N ASP A 126 -11.66 -9.94 -1.53
CA ASP A 126 -11.40 -11.09 -0.67
C ASP A 126 -10.10 -10.93 0.14
N TYR A 127 -9.16 -10.15 -0.39
CA TYR A 127 -7.93 -9.76 0.29
C TYR A 127 -8.22 -8.96 1.58
N ASP A 128 -9.20 -8.06 1.57
CA ASP A 128 -9.60 -7.29 2.77
C ASP A 128 -10.18 -8.19 3.86
N LYS A 129 -10.75 -9.34 3.50
CA LYS A 129 -11.26 -10.33 4.46
C LYS A 129 -10.16 -10.94 5.31
N ILE A 130 -8.93 -10.98 4.82
CA ILE A 130 -7.77 -11.48 5.58
C ILE A 130 -7.58 -10.62 6.83
N TRP A 131 -7.59 -9.29 6.68
CA TRP A 131 -7.52 -8.38 7.82
C TRP A 131 -8.68 -8.61 8.80
N ARG A 132 -9.91 -8.79 8.28
CA ARG A 132 -11.09 -9.06 9.11
C ARG A 132 -10.98 -10.38 9.87
N HIS A 133 -10.39 -11.39 9.26
CA HIS A 133 -10.12 -12.66 9.93
C HIS A 133 -9.20 -12.44 11.15
N TYR A 134 -8.09 -11.73 10.98
CA TYR A 134 -7.17 -11.44 12.08
C TYR A 134 -7.77 -10.53 13.15
N LEU A 135 -8.61 -9.58 12.78
CA LEU A 135 -9.35 -8.77 13.74
C LEU A 135 -10.24 -9.65 14.63
N ASN A 136 -10.99 -10.57 14.03
CA ASN A 136 -11.96 -11.42 14.74
C ASN A 136 -11.30 -12.40 15.73
N ILE A 137 -10.03 -12.74 15.54
CA ILE A 137 -9.28 -13.61 16.47
C ILE A 137 -8.36 -12.83 17.42
N SER A 138 -8.38 -11.51 17.36
CA SER A 138 -7.65 -10.61 18.26
C SER A 138 -8.53 -10.12 19.40
N PHE A 139 -7.93 -9.49 20.43
CA PHE A 139 -8.72 -8.82 21.48
C PHE A 139 -9.29 -7.47 21.04
N TRP A 140 -9.14 -7.09 19.80
CA TRP A 140 -9.71 -5.89 19.19
C TRP A 140 -11.00 -6.20 18.42
N ASP A 141 -11.59 -7.38 18.60
CA ASP A 141 -12.82 -7.84 17.94
C ASP A 141 -14.03 -6.93 18.15
N ASN A 142 -14.02 -6.12 19.24
CA ASN A 142 -15.05 -5.15 19.55
C ASN A 142 -15.09 -3.93 18.62
N ILE A 143 -14.12 -3.76 17.73
CA ILE A 143 -14.13 -2.70 16.74
C ILE A 143 -15.16 -3.03 15.66
N GLN A 144 -16.38 -2.54 15.87
CA GLN A 144 -17.45 -2.66 14.88
C GLN A 144 -17.16 -1.71 13.72
N ASN A 145 -16.86 -2.29 12.57
CA ASN A 145 -16.76 -1.55 11.33
C ASN A 145 -18.07 -1.71 10.56
N ASP A 146 -18.89 -0.65 10.53
CA ASP A 146 -20.09 -0.62 9.72
C ASP A 146 -19.73 -0.82 8.23
N TYR A 147 -20.45 -1.72 7.58
CA TYR A 147 -20.26 -1.99 6.18
C TYR A 147 -21.62 -1.91 5.45
N PRO A 148 -21.75 -1.07 4.43
CA PRO A 148 -20.85 0.04 4.05
C PRO A 148 -20.79 1.13 5.13
N PRO A 149 -19.74 1.96 5.19
CA PRO A 149 -19.57 2.97 6.23
C PRO A 149 -20.75 3.96 6.23
N LYS A 150 -21.19 4.39 7.41
CA LYS A 150 -22.34 5.32 7.57
C LYS A 150 -22.09 6.67 6.88
N THR A 151 -20.85 7.15 6.92
CA THR A 151 -20.42 8.41 6.30
C THR A 151 -19.15 8.18 5.52
N PRO A 152 -19.22 7.86 4.22
CA PRO A 152 -18.01 7.67 3.42
C PRO A 152 -17.38 9.01 3.09
N ASP A 153 -16.08 9.09 3.24
CA ASP A 153 -15.28 10.26 2.82
C ASP A 153 -15.34 10.45 1.29
N ASN A 154 -15.66 9.39 0.56
CA ASN A 154 -15.67 9.37 -0.88
C ASN A 154 -16.79 8.48 -1.43
N TYR A 155 -17.67 9.02 -2.25
CA TYR A 155 -18.76 8.31 -2.89
C TYR A 155 -18.31 7.12 -3.78
N PHE A 156 -17.07 7.14 -4.30
CA PHE A 156 -16.52 6.01 -5.06
C PHE A 156 -16.45 4.72 -4.25
N ILE A 157 -16.30 4.81 -2.93
CA ILE A 157 -16.29 3.65 -2.03
C ILE A 157 -17.58 2.83 -2.19
N TYR A 158 -18.73 3.49 -2.31
CA TYR A 158 -19.99 2.80 -2.52
C TYR A 158 -20.09 2.12 -3.90
N ARG A 159 -19.53 2.73 -4.94
CA ARG A 159 -19.46 2.09 -6.26
C ARG A 159 -18.63 0.80 -6.20
N ASP A 160 -17.48 0.87 -5.57
CA ASP A 160 -16.53 -0.24 -5.51
C ASP A 160 -17.08 -1.36 -4.59
N ALA A 161 -17.72 -1.00 -3.46
CA ALA A 161 -18.47 -1.93 -2.63
C ALA A 161 -19.61 -2.62 -3.37
N GLY A 162 -20.38 -1.86 -4.15
CA GLY A 162 -21.45 -2.42 -4.97
C GLY A 162 -20.93 -3.42 -6.02
N ARG A 163 -19.78 -3.14 -6.63
CA ARG A 163 -19.11 -4.08 -7.56
C ARG A 163 -18.71 -5.36 -6.85
N TYR A 164 -18.02 -5.24 -5.71
CA TYR A 164 -17.59 -6.36 -4.91
C TYR A 164 -18.78 -7.24 -4.46
N LEU A 165 -19.81 -6.64 -3.88
CA LEU A 165 -21.02 -7.37 -3.44
C LEU A 165 -21.73 -8.09 -4.59
N ARG A 166 -21.79 -7.46 -5.77
CA ARG A 166 -22.37 -8.07 -6.98
C ARG A 166 -21.61 -9.33 -7.40
N THR A 167 -20.28 -9.32 -7.36
CA THR A 167 -19.47 -10.51 -7.70
C THR A 167 -19.65 -11.65 -6.70
N HIS A 168 -20.10 -11.33 -5.47
CA HIS A 168 -20.39 -12.30 -4.42
C HIS A 168 -21.88 -12.64 -4.31
N SER A 169 -22.69 -12.33 -5.33
CA SER A 169 -24.14 -12.61 -5.39
C SER A 169 -24.99 -11.92 -4.30
N GLU A 170 -24.44 -10.90 -3.63
CA GLU A 170 -25.16 -10.10 -2.63
C GLU A 170 -25.91 -8.92 -3.27
N TYR A 171 -26.83 -9.23 -4.18
CA TYR A 171 -27.43 -8.24 -5.09
C TYR A 171 -28.20 -7.12 -4.40
N LEU A 172 -28.94 -7.40 -3.31
CA LEU A 172 -29.68 -6.37 -2.58
C LEU A 172 -28.76 -5.35 -1.91
N LYS A 173 -27.67 -5.82 -1.29
CA LYS A 173 -26.66 -4.94 -0.71
C LYS A 173 -25.91 -4.15 -1.79
N ALA A 174 -25.60 -4.79 -2.92
CA ALA A 174 -24.98 -4.13 -4.06
C ALA A 174 -25.86 -2.99 -4.60
N LEU A 175 -27.17 -3.24 -4.73
CA LEU A 175 -28.14 -2.23 -5.17
C LEU A 175 -28.19 -1.03 -4.21
N SER A 176 -28.23 -1.29 -2.91
CA SER A 176 -28.15 -0.25 -1.87
C SER A 176 -26.87 0.59 -2.02
N CYS A 177 -25.72 -0.05 -2.25
CA CYS A 177 -24.47 0.66 -2.48
C CYS A 177 -24.52 1.55 -3.74
N TYR A 178 -25.06 1.05 -4.85
CA TYR A 178 -25.21 1.86 -6.06
C TYR A 178 -26.17 3.03 -5.88
N PHE A 179 -27.25 2.85 -5.14
CA PHE A 179 -28.16 3.94 -4.77
C PHE A 179 -27.42 5.07 -4.02
N TRP A 180 -26.68 4.72 -2.98
CA TRP A 180 -25.90 5.70 -2.23
C TRP A 180 -24.79 6.34 -3.06
N TYR A 181 -24.14 5.59 -3.95
CA TYR A 181 -23.17 6.16 -4.90
C TYR A 181 -23.79 7.29 -5.73
N VAL A 182 -24.98 7.06 -6.29
CA VAL A 182 -25.68 8.06 -7.12
C VAL A 182 -26.08 9.28 -6.30
N ILE A 183 -26.71 9.07 -5.13
CA ILE A 183 -27.15 10.15 -4.25
C ILE A 183 -25.96 11.05 -3.82
N LEU A 184 -24.89 10.46 -3.36
CA LEU A 184 -23.72 11.22 -2.90
C LEU A 184 -22.99 11.91 -4.07
N LYS A 185 -22.97 11.30 -5.23
CA LYS A 185 -22.42 11.91 -6.43
C LYS A 185 -23.21 13.15 -6.83
N ILE A 186 -24.55 13.08 -6.88
CA ILE A 186 -25.43 14.20 -7.17
C ILE A 186 -25.22 15.32 -6.12
N LYS A 187 -25.23 14.96 -4.83
CA LYS A 187 -25.01 15.93 -3.74
C LYS A 187 -23.70 16.70 -3.89
N LYS A 188 -22.63 16.03 -4.32
CA LYS A 188 -21.33 16.68 -4.55
C LYS A 188 -21.33 17.65 -5.72
N PHE A 189 -22.20 17.48 -6.72
CA PHE A 189 -22.31 18.40 -7.87
C PHE A 189 -23.24 19.59 -7.60
N LEU A 190 -24.04 19.54 -6.51
CA LEU A 190 -24.97 20.61 -6.14
C LEU A 190 -24.40 21.57 -5.09
N ILE A 191 -23.21 21.27 -4.55
CA ILE A 191 -22.43 22.10 -3.62
C ILE A 191 -21.16 22.58 -4.33
#